data_72dfbad9c77d9c2b56afd7e84e89803b
#
_entry.id   72dfbad9c77d9c2b56afd7e84e89803b
#
_cell.length_a   1.000
_cell.length_b   1.000
_cell.length_c   1.000
_cell.angle_alpha   90.00
_cell.angle_beta   90.00
_cell.angle_gamma   90.00
#
_symmetry.space_group_name_H-M   'P 1'
#
loop_
_entity.id
_entity.type
_entity.pdbx_description
1 polymer ?
#
loop_
_entity_poly.entity_id
_entity_poly.type
_entity_poly.pdbx_seq_one_letter_code
_entity_poly.pdbx_strand_id
1 'polypeptide(L)'
;MKYEVKPSNQFKKDLKLAAKRGYKIELLTDVVKKLANGETLDPKYKDHPLSGNFGFYRECHIQPDWLLIYEIDGCELILYLTRTGTHSDLF
;
A
#
# COMPACT_ATOMS: atom_id res chain seq x y z
N MET A 1 -10.15 -0.85 14.44
CA MET A 1 -8.91 -1.09 13.68
C MET A 1 -7.71 -0.79 14.55
N LYS A 2 -6.61 -1.47 14.34
CA LYS A 2 -5.39 -1.24 15.12
C LYS A 2 -4.67 0.05 14.72
N TYR A 3 -4.67 0.37 13.43
CA TYR A 3 -3.98 1.53 12.89
C TYR A 3 -4.96 2.51 12.26
N GLU A 4 -4.71 3.82 12.47
CA GLU A 4 -5.39 4.87 11.74
C GLU A 4 -4.77 4.96 10.33
N VAL A 5 -5.61 5.02 9.30
CA VAL A 5 -5.15 5.06 7.91
C VAL A 5 -5.00 6.51 7.47
N LYS A 6 -3.78 6.87 7.01
CA LYS A 6 -3.49 8.21 6.49
C LYS A 6 -2.91 8.12 5.08
N PRO A 7 -3.72 8.33 4.03
CA PRO A 7 -3.20 8.36 2.66
C PRO A 7 -2.48 9.68 2.38
N SER A 8 -1.36 9.60 1.66
CA SER A 8 -0.66 10.79 1.18
C SER A 8 -1.44 11.44 0.03
N ASN A 9 -1.14 12.71 -0.25
CA ASN A 9 -1.73 13.39 -1.40
C ASN A 9 -1.35 12.70 -2.70
N GLN A 10 -0.12 12.24 -2.82
CA GLN A 10 0.33 11.50 -4.01
C GLN A 10 -0.40 10.17 -4.14
N PHE A 11 -0.62 9.46 -3.04
CA PHE A 11 -1.40 8.22 -3.06
C PHE A 11 -2.82 8.46 -3.58
N LYS A 12 -3.46 9.56 -3.17
CA LYS A 12 -4.81 9.91 -3.63
C LYS A 12 -4.84 10.13 -5.14
N LYS A 13 -3.81 10.79 -5.69
CA LYS A 13 -3.67 10.98 -7.14
C LYS A 13 -3.43 9.64 -7.84
N ASP A 14 -2.56 8.81 -7.28
CA ASP A 14 -2.28 7.47 -7.80
C ASP A 14 -3.56 6.63 -7.86
N LEU A 15 -4.38 6.72 -6.83
CA LEU A 15 -5.63 5.96 -6.75
C LEU A 15 -6.63 6.39 -7.84
N LYS A 16 -6.72 7.69 -8.11
CA LYS A 16 -7.56 8.18 -9.20
C LYS A 16 -7.09 7.65 -10.55
N LEU A 17 -5.77 7.60 -10.77
CA LEU A 17 -5.21 7.04 -12.00
C LEU A 17 -5.53 5.55 -12.13
N ALA A 18 -5.38 4.79 -11.05
CA ALA A 18 -5.72 3.37 -11.03
C ALA A 18 -7.19 3.14 -11.40
N ALA A 19 -8.08 3.95 -10.84
CA ALA A 19 -9.51 3.88 -11.16
C ALA A 19 -9.78 4.17 -12.64
N LYS A 20 -9.10 5.17 -13.21
CA LYS A 20 -9.21 5.49 -14.64
C LYS A 20 -8.72 4.34 -15.53
N ARG A 21 -7.71 3.60 -15.09
CA ARG A 21 -7.18 2.44 -15.80
C ARG A 21 -8.08 1.21 -15.68
N GLY A 22 -9.18 1.30 -14.92
CA GLY A 22 -10.10 0.19 -14.72
C GLY A 22 -9.67 -0.82 -13.68
N TYR A 23 -8.72 -0.47 -12.80
CA TYR A 23 -8.28 -1.33 -11.72
C TYR A 23 -9.43 -1.51 -10.70
N LYS A 24 -9.54 -2.72 -10.16
CA LYS A 24 -10.56 -3.03 -9.15
C LYS A 24 -10.11 -2.48 -7.79
N ILE A 25 -10.57 -1.28 -7.46
CA ILE A 25 -10.16 -0.58 -6.24
C ILE A 25 -10.50 -1.37 -4.98
N GLU A 26 -11.56 -2.17 -5.00
CA GLU A 26 -11.93 -3.04 -3.87
C GLU A 26 -10.83 -4.02 -3.49
N LEU A 27 -9.98 -4.44 -4.42
CA LEU A 27 -8.83 -5.31 -4.11
C LEU A 27 -7.83 -4.58 -3.22
N LEU A 28 -7.54 -3.32 -3.53
CA LEU A 28 -6.67 -2.48 -2.70
C LEU A 28 -7.31 -2.23 -1.35
N THR A 29 -8.60 -1.90 -1.31
CA THR A 29 -9.32 -1.64 -0.07
C THR A 29 -9.26 -2.83 0.87
N ASP A 30 -9.42 -4.06 0.35
CA ASP A 30 -9.33 -5.28 1.16
C ASP A 30 -7.95 -5.44 1.79
N VAL A 31 -6.89 -5.18 1.03
CA VAL A 31 -5.51 -5.24 1.54
C VAL A 31 -5.30 -4.17 2.62
N VAL A 32 -5.75 -2.96 2.38
CA VAL A 32 -5.62 -1.85 3.35
C VAL A 32 -6.35 -2.19 4.65
N LYS A 33 -7.55 -2.77 4.58
CA LYS A 33 -8.29 -3.19 5.77
C LYS A 33 -7.51 -4.20 6.59
N LYS A 34 -6.91 -5.19 5.95
CA LYS A 34 -6.09 -6.20 6.64
C LYS A 34 -4.90 -5.56 7.34
N LEU A 35 -4.17 -4.69 6.63
CA LEU A 35 -3.04 -3.98 7.20
C LEU A 35 -3.48 -3.09 8.37
N ALA A 36 -4.59 -2.37 8.22
CA ALA A 36 -5.11 -1.49 9.27
C ALA A 36 -5.54 -2.26 10.53
N ASN A 37 -5.95 -3.51 10.36
CA ASN A 37 -6.29 -4.39 11.49
C ASN A 37 -5.06 -5.06 12.12
N GLY A 38 -3.87 -4.84 11.56
CA GLY A 38 -2.64 -5.46 12.07
C GLY A 38 -2.47 -6.90 11.63
N GLU A 39 -3.21 -7.34 10.62
CA GLU A 39 -3.11 -8.71 10.12
C GLU A 39 -1.91 -8.89 9.20
N THR A 40 -1.36 -10.09 9.19
CA THR A 40 -0.33 -10.48 8.23
C THR A 40 -1.00 -10.81 6.90
N LEU A 41 -0.45 -10.28 5.80
CA LEU A 41 -0.97 -10.57 4.48
C LEU A 41 -0.62 -11.99 4.02
N ASP A 42 -1.52 -12.58 3.22
CA ASP A 42 -1.27 -13.86 2.56
C ASP A 42 0.03 -13.75 1.73
N PRO A 43 0.87 -14.83 1.68
CA PRO A 43 2.11 -14.82 0.89
C PRO A 43 1.96 -14.42 -0.58
N LYS A 44 0.79 -14.60 -1.16
CA LYS A 44 0.53 -14.20 -2.55
C LYS A 44 0.72 -12.69 -2.78
N TYR A 45 0.57 -11.87 -1.75
CA TYR A 45 0.76 -10.42 -1.85
C TYR A 45 2.22 -10.00 -1.80
N LYS A 46 3.14 -10.92 -1.52
CA LYS A 46 4.59 -10.67 -1.49
C LYS A 46 4.97 -9.44 -0.67
N ASP A 47 4.35 -9.27 0.50
CA ASP A 47 4.63 -8.17 1.40
C ASP A 47 6.07 -8.27 1.93
N HIS A 48 6.85 -7.20 1.73
CA HIS A 48 8.25 -7.18 2.15
C HIS A 48 8.73 -5.74 2.38
N PRO A 49 9.77 -5.55 3.22
CA PRO A 49 10.36 -4.22 3.38
C PRO A 49 11.15 -3.84 2.13
N LEU A 50 11.15 -2.53 1.80
CA LEU A 50 12.02 -1.99 0.76
C LEU A 50 13.41 -1.77 1.34
N SER A 51 14.45 -1.83 0.49
CA SER A 51 15.84 -1.68 0.90
C SER A 51 16.41 -0.31 0.48
N GLY A 52 17.63 -0.01 0.95
CA GLY A 52 18.33 1.23 0.62
C GLY A 52 17.65 2.44 1.25
N ASN A 53 17.48 3.51 0.46
CA ASN A 53 16.89 4.76 0.93
C ASN A 53 15.41 4.64 1.29
N PHE A 54 14.79 3.51 1.00
CA PHE A 54 13.37 3.25 1.26
C PHE A 54 13.16 2.31 2.45
N GLY A 55 14.15 2.21 3.35
CA GLY A 55 14.15 1.22 4.44
C GLY A 55 12.98 1.28 5.42
N PHE A 56 12.30 2.44 5.52
CA PHE A 56 11.13 2.58 6.39
C PHE A 56 9.84 2.14 5.71
N TYR A 57 9.86 1.92 4.42
CA TYR A 57 8.68 1.58 3.64
C TYR A 57 8.60 0.08 3.41
N ARG A 58 7.37 -0.38 3.23
CA ARG A 58 7.07 -1.74 2.82
C ARG A 58 6.33 -1.70 1.49
N GLU A 59 6.43 -2.78 0.75
CA GLU A 59 5.76 -2.96 -0.53
C GLU A 59 4.96 -4.25 -0.50
N CYS A 60 3.75 -4.24 -1.04
CA CYS A 60 3.02 -5.46 -1.32
C CYS A 60 2.41 -5.38 -2.73
N HIS A 61 2.11 -6.54 -3.30
CA HIS A 61 1.51 -6.66 -4.62
C HIS A 61 0.02 -6.90 -4.47
N ILE A 62 -0.80 -5.91 -4.86
CA ILE A 62 -2.26 -6.08 -4.94
C ILE A 62 -2.56 -7.07 -6.07
N GLN A 63 -1.88 -6.90 -7.20
CA GLN A 63 -1.81 -7.79 -8.34
C GLN A 63 -0.37 -7.81 -8.84
N PRO A 64 0.02 -8.71 -9.76
CA PRO A 64 1.45 -8.86 -10.14
C PRO A 64 2.17 -7.56 -10.49
N ASP A 65 1.51 -6.62 -11.16
CA ASP A 65 2.12 -5.32 -11.47
C ASP A 65 1.28 -4.15 -10.91
N TRP A 66 0.63 -4.37 -9.78
CA TRP A 66 -0.07 -3.30 -9.06
C TRP A 66 0.39 -3.32 -7.61
N LEU A 67 1.25 -2.37 -7.26
CA LEU A 67 1.94 -2.30 -5.99
C LEU A 67 1.29 -1.30 -5.05
N LEU A 68 1.42 -1.57 -3.75
CA LEU A 68 1.11 -0.61 -2.69
C LEU A 68 2.39 -0.41 -1.87
N ILE A 69 2.83 0.84 -1.77
CA ILE A 69 3.93 1.23 -0.89
C ILE A 69 3.32 1.89 0.35
N TYR A 70 3.67 1.39 1.51
CA TYR A 70 3.12 1.87 2.77
C TYR A 70 4.16 1.87 3.87
N GLU A 71 3.83 2.53 4.98
CA GLU A 71 4.66 2.59 6.18
C GLU A 71 3.77 2.43 7.40
N ILE A 72 4.25 1.69 8.40
CA ILE A 72 3.55 1.54 9.67
C ILE A 72 4.35 2.23 10.76
N ASP A 73 3.72 3.18 11.45
CA ASP A 73 4.27 3.78 12.66
C ASP A 73 3.66 3.03 13.86
N GLY A 74 4.46 2.16 14.44
CA GLY A 74 4.01 1.32 15.55
C GLY A 74 3.84 2.07 16.87
N CYS A 75 4.45 3.26 17.00
CA CYS A 75 4.33 4.09 18.21
C CYS A 75 3.04 4.89 18.19
N GLU A 76 2.72 5.53 17.06
CA GLU A 76 1.52 6.34 16.89
C GLU A 76 0.34 5.51 16.40
N LEU A 77 0.54 4.24 16.03
CA LEU A 77 -0.47 3.35 15.47
C LEU A 77 -1.11 3.93 14.20
N ILE A 78 -0.25 4.33 13.25
CA ILE A 78 -0.67 4.91 11.98
C ILE A 78 -0.19 4.03 10.83
N LEU A 79 -1.07 3.80 9.87
CA LEU A 79 -0.75 3.19 8.58
C LEU A 79 -0.74 4.30 7.53
N TYR A 80 0.45 4.64 7.03
CA TYR A 80 0.61 5.62 5.95
C TYR A 80 0.54 4.91 4.61
N LEU A 81 -0.39 5.33 3.75
CA LEU A 81 -0.47 4.87 2.37
C LEU A 81 0.31 5.87 1.52
N THR A 82 1.47 5.45 1.03
CA THR A 82 2.45 6.35 0.41
C THR A 82 2.27 6.47 -1.09
N ARG A 83 2.24 5.35 -1.81
CA ARG A 83 2.08 5.30 -3.26
C ARG A 83 1.35 4.01 -3.67
N THR A 84 0.71 4.06 -4.84
CA THR A 84 0.23 2.84 -5.51
C THR A 84 0.35 3.03 -7.02
N GLY A 85 0.63 1.94 -7.74
CA GLY A 85 0.80 1.98 -9.19
C GLY A 85 1.58 0.77 -9.67
N THR A 86 1.96 0.80 -10.95
CA THR A 86 2.82 -0.23 -11.54
C THR A 86 4.28 -0.01 -11.14
N HIS A 87 5.14 -0.99 -11.41
CA HIS A 87 6.59 -0.81 -11.23
C HIS A 87 7.08 0.42 -12.01
N SER A 88 6.63 0.61 -13.23
CA SER A 88 7.01 1.77 -14.06
C SER A 88 6.53 3.09 -13.48
N ASP A 89 5.38 3.11 -12.82
CA ASP A 89 4.87 4.33 -12.20
C ASP A 89 5.69 4.74 -10.98
N LEU A 90 6.22 3.77 -10.22
CA LEU A 90 6.80 3.99 -8.91
C LEU A 90 8.33 3.99 -8.88
N PHE A 91 8.97 3.36 -9.86
CA PHE A 91 10.43 3.18 -9.87
C PHE A 91 11.11 3.51 -11.21
#